data_80c562a5d8f39c7b4b7cdfae525d5bb9
#
_entry.id   80c562a5d8f39c7b4b7cdfae525d5bb9
#
_cell.length_a   1.000
_cell.length_b   1.000
_cell.length_c   1.000
_cell.angle_alpha   90.00
_cell.angle_beta   90.00
_cell.angle_gamma   90.00
#
_symmetry.space_group_name_H-M   'P 1'
#
loop_
_entity.id
_entity.type
_entity.pdbx_description
1 polymer ?
#
loop_
_entity_poly.entity_id
_entity_poly.type
_entity_poly.pdbx_seq_one_letter_code
_entity_poly.pdbx_strand_id
1 'polypeptide(L)'
;MCAAELRPAWSEQFTPEAIRELASYGPLAGINPEWAWGGSTGKGVRVAIVDTGIEHDHPALGGAVKGGVVIELDDEEKSGYRADPDDPPHDMAGHGTACAGIIHEIAPQAELFSVRVLGGNMRGRAYVFAGGLDYAIEHDMDVVNMSLSTKSENFFAIFHDLADQAFFKGIPLVSAVNNIHEASYPST
;
A
#
# COMPACT_ATOMS: atom_id res chain seq x y z
N MET A 1 26.07 -10.78 -24.84
CA MET A 1 25.33 -9.89 -23.94
C MET A 1 24.60 -10.80 -22.96
N CYS A 2 25.09 -10.89 -21.74
CA CYS A 2 24.44 -11.67 -20.69
C CYS A 2 23.12 -10.98 -20.33
N ALA A 3 22.00 -11.69 -20.45
CA ALA A 3 20.74 -11.22 -19.94
C ALA A 3 20.92 -10.99 -18.42
N ALA A 4 20.78 -9.75 -17.97
CA ALA A 4 20.71 -9.47 -16.57
C ALA A 4 19.49 -10.24 -16.03
N GLU A 5 19.74 -11.24 -15.20
CA GLU A 5 18.70 -11.93 -14.47
C GLU A 5 17.94 -10.88 -13.68
N LEU A 6 16.68 -10.68 -14.00
CA LEU A 6 15.78 -9.83 -13.22
C LEU A 6 15.58 -10.50 -11.86
N ARG A 7 16.44 -10.16 -10.91
CA ARG A 7 16.28 -10.61 -9.53
C ARG A 7 15.20 -9.76 -8.87
N PRO A 8 14.31 -10.34 -8.09
CA PRO A 8 13.40 -9.57 -7.26
C PRO A 8 14.17 -8.61 -6.35
N ALA A 9 13.67 -7.41 -6.12
CA ALA A 9 14.33 -6.37 -5.34
C ALA A 9 14.75 -6.82 -3.91
N TRP A 10 14.07 -7.81 -3.37
CA TRP A 10 14.33 -8.40 -2.05
C TRP A 10 15.36 -9.53 -2.06
N SER A 11 15.86 -9.97 -3.23
CA SER A 11 16.69 -11.20 -3.34
C SER A 11 18.08 -11.10 -2.71
N GLU A 12 18.69 -9.92 -2.59
CA GLU A 12 19.99 -9.74 -1.97
C GLU A 12 19.89 -9.51 -0.45
N GLN A 13 18.88 -8.77 -0.03
CA GLN A 13 18.69 -8.38 1.37
C GLN A 13 17.99 -9.46 2.19
N PHE A 14 17.27 -10.36 1.53
CA PHE A 14 16.47 -11.43 2.16
C PHE A 14 17.00 -12.83 1.85
N THR A 15 18.26 -12.97 1.44
CA THR A 15 18.90 -14.28 1.39
C THR A 15 19.01 -14.88 2.79
N PRO A 16 19.03 -16.20 2.94
CA PRO A 16 19.20 -16.83 4.24
C PRO A 16 20.46 -16.35 4.98
N GLU A 17 21.51 -15.99 4.24
CA GLU A 17 22.76 -15.45 4.76
C GLU A 17 22.57 -14.03 5.30
N ALA A 18 21.94 -13.13 4.53
CA ALA A 18 21.66 -11.75 4.94
C ALA A 18 20.72 -11.71 6.16
N ILE A 19 19.71 -12.60 6.19
CA ILE A 19 18.80 -12.72 7.34
C ILE A 19 19.54 -13.20 8.59
N ARG A 20 20.50 -14.16 8.46
CA ARG A 20 21.33 -14.60 9.59
C ARG A 20 22.25 -13.50 10.06
N GLU A 21 22.81 -12.71 9.16
CA GLU A 21 23.65 -11.56 9.51
C GLU A 21 22.83 -10.51 10.25
N LEU A 22 21.64 -10.15 9.78
CA LEU A 22 20.70 -9.29 10.49
C LEU A 22 20.34 -9.83 11.88
N ALA A 23 20.07 -11.13 11.98
CA ALA A 23 19.80 -11.78 13.25
C ALA A 23 20.99 -11.73 14.22
N SER A 24 22.24 -11.61 13.72
CA SER A 24 23.44 -11.49 14.54
C SER A 24 23.57 -10.14 15.25
N TYR A 25 22.94 -9.09 14.71
CA TYR A 25 22.89 -7.79 15.39
C TYR A 25 21.93 -7.78 16.59
N GLY A 26 21.15 -8.85 16.76
CA GLY A 26 20.16 -9.01 17.80
C GLY A 26 19.02 -8.00 17.70
N PRO A 27 17.82 -8.32 18.14
CA PRO A 27 16.82 -7.29 18.35
C PRO A 27 17.39 -6.32 19.38
N LEU A 28 17.24 -5.02 19.16
CA LEU A 28 17.51 -4.04 20.20
C LEU A 28 16.81 -4.53 21.44
N ALA A 29 17.59 -4.87 22.49
CA ALA A 29 17.08 -5.54 23.66
C ALA A 29 15.90 -4.72 24.24
N GLY A 30 14.71 -5.31 24.27
CA GLY A 30 13.50 -4.65 24.74
C GLY A 30 12.54 -4.16 23.65
N ILE A 31 12.89 -4.16 22.36
CA ILE A 31 11.94 -3.90 21.28
C ILE A 31 11.27 -5.21 20.90
N ASN A 32 9.99 -5.31 21.23
CA ASN A 32 9.14 -6.45 20.89
C ASN A 32 7.71 -5.94 20.62
N PRO A 33 6.79 -6.77 20.11
CA PRO A 33 5.42 -6.37 19.84
C PRO A 33 4.71 -5.72 21.04
N GLU A 34 4.86 -6.27 22.21
CA GLU A 34 4.25 -5.75 23.44
C GLU A 34 4.73 -4.32 23.74
N TRP A 35 6.03 -4.06 23.58
CA TRP A 35 6.60 -2.73 23.73
C TRP A 35 6.14 -1.76 22.63
N ALA A 36 6.10 -2.24 21.37
CA ALA A 36 5.89 -1.39 20.22
C ALA A 36 4.42 -0.94 20.07
N TRP A 37 3.46 -1.84 20.29
CA TRP A 37 2.03 -1.52 20.16
C TRP A 37 1.16 -2.07 21.31
N GLY A 38 1.79 -2.78 22.25
CA GLY A 38 1.11 -3.23 23.50
C GLY A 38 -0.12 -4.05 23.30
N GLY A 39 -0.98 -4.40 23.33
CA GLY A 39 -2.17 -5.16 22.97
C GLY A 39 -3.08 -4.46 21.97
N SER A 40 -2.60 -3.44 21.26
CA SER A 40 -3.37 -2.77 20.20
C SER A 40 -3.65 -3.75 19.05
N THR A 41 -4.89 -3.79 18.62
CA THR A 41 -5.37 -4.75 17.59
C THR A 41 -5.86 -4.07 16.31
N GLY A 42 -5.77 -2.74 16.23
CA GLY A 42 -6.32 -1.97 15.14
C GLY A 42 -7.85 -1.82 15.18
N LYS A 43 -8.50 -2.13 16.31
CA LYS A 43 -9.96 -2.03 16.42
C LYS A 43 -10.45 -0.61 16.17
N GLY A 44 -11.37 -0.47 15.21
CA GLY A 44 -11.96 0.81 14.81
C GLY A 44 -11.08 1.63 13.87
N VAL A 45 -9.96 1.06 13.39
CA VAL A 45 -9.07 1.68 12.40
C VAL A 45 -9.44 1.19 11.01
N ARG A 46 -9.63 2.13 10.07
CA ARG A 46 -9.93 1.90 8.65
C ARG A 46 -8.66 2.10 7.83
N VAL A 47 -8.21 1.05 7.17
CA VAL A 47 -6.97 1.06 6.38
C VAL A 47 -7.28 0.92 4.91
N ALA A 48 -6.97 1.94 4.12
CA ALA A 48 -7.00 1.84 2.67
C ALA A 48 -5.71 1.19 2.15
N ILE A 49 -5.84 0.20 1.28
CA ILE A 49 -4.73 -0.44 0.58
C ILE A 49 -4.85 -0.08 -0.90
N VAL A 50 -4.01 0.87 -1.33
CA VAL A 50 -3.95 1.38 -2.70
C VAL A 50 -2.99 0.51 -3.50
N ASP A 51 -3.53 -0.47 -4.26
CA ASP A 51 -2.73 -1.54 -4.84
C ASP A 51 -3.43 -2.24 -6.04
N THR A 52 -3.17 -3.53 -6.23
CA THR A 52 -3.77 -4.41 -7.27
C THR A 52 -5.18 -4.89 -6.95
N GLY A 53 -5.71 -4.51 -5.80
CA GLY A 53 -6.94 -5.02 -5.21
C GLY A 53 -6.66 -5.93 -4.02
N ILE A 54 -7.73 -6.40 -3.38
CA ILE A 54 -7.66 -7.38 -2.27
C ILE A 54 -8.65 -8.50 -2.56
N GLU A 55 -8.20 -9.74 -2.48
CA GLU A 55 -9.11 -10.91 -2.58
C GLU A 55 -9.94 -11.01 -1.31
N HIS A 56 -11.22 -10.65 -1.40
CA HIS A 56 -12.14 -10.52 -0.27
C HIS A 56 -12.23 -11.81 0.57
N ASP A 57 -12.35 -12.96 -0.11
CA ASP A 57 -12.56 -14.26 0.54
C ASP A 57 -11.26 -14.98 0.89
N HIS A 58 -10.11 -14.32 0.83
CA HIS A 58 -8.83 -14.94 1.13
C HIS A 58 -8.79 -15.42 2.59
N PRO A 59 -8.48 -16.70 2.87
CA PRO A 59 -8.56 -17.27 4.21
C PRO A 59 -7.72 -16.54 5.27
N ALA A 60 -6.58 -15.97 4.86
CA ALA A 60 -5.68 -15.24 5.76
C ALA A 60 -6.25 -13.89 6.22
N LEU A 61 -7.35 -13.41 5.64
CA LEU A 61 -7.91 -12.08 5.98
C LEU A 61 -9.11 -12.17 6.94
N GLY A 62 -9.63 -13.37 7.19
CA GLY A 62 -10.65 -13.59 8.24
C GLY A 62 -11.89 -12.69 8.16
N GLY A 63 -12.24 -12.15 6.98
CA GLY A 63 -13.34 -11.20 6.79
C GLY A 63 -13.02 -9.76 7.19
N ALA A 64 -11.74 -9.39 7.28
CA ALA A 64 -11.31 -8.02 7.59
C ALA A 64 -11.59 -7.02 6.46
N VAL A 65 -11.72 -7.47 5.20
CA VAL A 65 -12.04 -6.64 4.05
C VAL A 65 -13.50 -6.20 4.11
N LYS A 66 -13.75 -4.89 4.10
CA LYS A 66 -15.08 -4.30 4.29
C LYS A 66 -15.67 -3.68 3.03
N GLY A 67 -14.86 -3.51 2.01
CA GLY A 67 -15.31 -2.99 0.72
C GLY A 67 -14.13 -2.66 -0.18
N GLY A 68 -14.44 -2.24 -1.39
CA GLY A 68 -13.43 -1.83 -2.34
C GLY A 68 -13.97 -0.98 -3.47
N VAL A 69 -13.04 -0.33 -4.14
CA VAL A 69 -13.27 0.46 -5.35
C VAL A 69 -12.19 0.22 -6.38
N VAL A 70 -12.55 0.44 -7.62
CA VAL A 70 -11.62 0.54 -8.75
C VAL A 70 -11.52 2.00 -9.13
N ILE A 71 -10.32 2.51 -9.22
CA ILE A 71 -10.08 3.87 -9.69
C ILE A 71 -9.76 3.83 -11.18
N GLU A 72 -10.52 4.58 -11.96
CA GLU A 72 -10.29 4.75 -13.39
C GLU A 72 -10.22 6.25 -13.73
N LEU A 73 -9.46 6.57 -14.78
CA LEU A 73 -9.44 7.95 -15.29
C LEU A 73 -10.78 8.30 -15.88
N ASP A 74 -11.23 9.49 -15.58
CA ASP A 74 -12.44 10.06 -16.17
C ASP A 74 -12.27 11.58 -16.33
N ASP A 75 -12.06 12.00 -17.59
CA ASP A 75 -11.84 13.41 -17.92
C ASP A 75 -13.12 14.27 -17.79
N GLU A 76 -14.28 13.63 -17.65
CA GLU A 76 -15.57 14.31 -17.42
C GLU A 76 -15.79 14.61 -15.93
N GLU A 77 -15.14 13.90 -15.04
CA GLU A 77 -15.20 14.13 -13.60
C GLU A 77 -14.26 15.26 -13.18
N LYS A 78 -14.72 16.07 -12.23
CA LYS A 78 -13.93 17.19 -11.69
C LYS A 78 -12.60 16.75 -11.05
N SER A 79 -12.60 15.56 -10.45
CA SER A 79 -11.45 14.91 -9.85
C SER A 79 -10.44 14.37 -10.87
N GLY A 80 -10.86 14.23 -12.15
CA GLY A 80 -10.07 13.56 -13.19
C GLY A 80 -10.09 12.03 -13.08
N TYR A 81 -10.86 11.48 -12.14
CA TYR A 81 -11.06 10.04 -11.98
C TYR A 81 -12.48 9.74 -11.48
N ARG A 82 -12.92 8.51 -11.69
CA ARG A 82 -14.10 7.95 -11.04
C ARG A 82 -13.70 6.75 -10.19
N ALA A 83 -14.48 6.49 -9.15
CA ALA A 83 -14.35 5.34 -8.28
C ALA A 83 -15.57 4.43 -8.48
N ASP A 84 -15.36 3.31 -9.15
CA ASP A 84 -16.42 2.32 -9.36
C ASP A 84 -16.39 1.28 -8.22
N PRO A 85 -17.54 0.84 -7.69
CA PRO A 85 -17.58 -0.21 -6.68
C PRO A 85 -16.89 -1.49 -7.18
N ASP A 86 -16.05 -2.08 -6.32
CA ASP A 86 -15.46 -3.41 -6.48
C ASP A 86 -16.12 -4.32 -5.43
N ASP A 87 -17.24 -4.94 -5.77
CA ASP A 87 -18.08 -5.68 -4.82
C ASP A 87 -18.49 -7.06 -5.39
N PRO A 88 -17.98 -8.17 -4.83
CA PRO A 88 -16.95 -8.22 -3.81
C PRO A 88 -15.55 -7.79 -4.34
N PRO A 89 -14.71 -7.18 -3.51
CA PRO A 89 -13.35 -6.83 -3.90
C PRO A 89 -12.56 -8.06 -4.35
N HIS A 90 -11.75 -7.90 -5.39
CA HIS A 90 -10.86 -8.95 -5.88
C HIS A 90 -9.48 -8.39 -6.24
N ASP A 91 -8.47 -9.28 -6.26
CA ASP A 91 -7.09 -8.93 -6.54
C ASP A 91 -6.67 -9.37 -7.94
N MET A 92 -6.08 -8.45 -8.71
CA MET A 92 -5.65 -8.73 -10.08
C MET A 92 -4.30 -9.46 -10.17
N ALA A 93 -3.46 -9.40 -9.12
CA ALA A 93 -2.09 -9.92 -9.15
C ALA A 93 -1.63 -10.56 -7.82
N GLY A 94 -2.41 -10.46 -6.75
CA GLY A 94 -2.10 -11.02 -5.44
C GLY A 94 -1.23 -10.14 -4.54
N HIS A 95 -0.71 -9.02 -5.05
CA HIS A 95 0.18 -8.14 -4.27
C HIS A 95 -0.58 -7.38 -3.18
N GLY A 96 -1.71 -6.79 -3.50
CA GLY A 96 -2.53 -6.08 -2.51
C GLY A 96 -3.08 -7.01 -1.43
N THR A 97 -3.44 -8.25 -1.78
CA THR A 97 -3.83 -9.28 -0.81
C THR A 97 -2.70 -9.64 0.13
N ALA A 98 -1.46 -9.75 -0.38
CA ALA A 98 -0.29 -10.00 0.46
C ALA A 98 -0.03 -8.83 1.43
N CYS A 99 -0.12 -7.59 0.97
CA CYS A 99 -0.02 -6.39 1.82
C CYS A 99 -1.12 -6.40 2.90
N ALA A 100 -2.36 -6.72 2.52
CA ALA A 100 -3.49 -6.84 3.43
C ALA A 100 -3.25 -7.92 4.50
N GLY A 101 -2.68 -9.06 4.11
CA GLY A 101 -2.34 -10.15 5.02
C GLY A 101 -1.33 -9.75 6.09
N ILE A 102 -0.28 -9.02 5.71
CA ILE A 102 0.73 -8.50 6.65
C ILE A 102 0.09 -7.50 7.63
N ILE A 103 -0.76 -6.60 7.15
CA ILE A 103 -1.46 -5.64 8.01
C ILE A 103 -2.39 -6.38 8.97
N HIS A 104 -3.15 -7.36 8.48
CA HIS A 104 -4.09 -8.13 9.29
C HIS A 104 -3.40 -8.97 10.36
N GLU A 105 -2.22 -9.51 10.10
CA GLU A 105 -1.43 -10.25 11.08
C GLU A 105 -1.02 -9.36 12.27
N ILE A 106 -0.70 -8.09 12.02
CA ILE A 106 -0.28 -7.13 13.04
C ILE A 106 -1.48 -6.46 13.72
N ALA A 107 -2.52 -6.15 12.95
CA ALA A 107 -3.71 -5.43 13.37
C ALA A 107 -5.00 -6.21 13.01
N PRO A 108 -5.29 -7.34 13.69
CA PRO A 108 -6.33 -8.29 13.28
C PRO A 108 -7.77 -7.74 13.41
N GLN A 109 -7.97 -6.62 14.05
CA GLN A 109 -9.28 -5.96 14.16
C GLN A 109 -9.40 -4.66 13.35
N ALA A 110 -8.39 -4.34 12.54
CA ALA A 110 -8.50 -3.27 11.57
C ALA A 110 -9.47 -3.64 10.45
N GLU A 111 -10.17 -2.64 9.93
CA GLU A 111 -11.04 -2.77 8.76
C GLU A 111 -10.25 -2.43 7.50
N LEU A 112 -10.15 -3.35 6.56
CA LEU A 112 -9.38 -3.20 5.33
C LEU A 112 -10.28 -2.79 4.17
N PHE A 113 -9.83 -1.80 3.41
CA PHE A 113 -10.53 -1.31 2.22
C PHE A 113 -9.62 -1.40 0.99
N SER A 114 -10.09 -2.07 -0.04
CA SER A 114 -9.40 -2.23 -1.31
C SER A 114 -9.57 -0.98 -2.16
N VAL A 115 -8.48 -0.32 -2.54
CA VAL A 115 -8.46 0.75 -3.53
C VAL A 115 -7.61 0.29 -4.70
N ARG A 116 -8.26 -0.28 -5.70
CA ARG A 116 -7.57 -0.88 -6.84
C ARG A 116 -7.18 0.16 -7.87
N VAL A 117 -5.87 0.30 -8.07
CA VAL A 117 -5.24 1.27 -8.99
C VAL A 117 -4.29 0.59 -9.99
N LEU A 118 -3.97 -0.70 -9.77
CA LEU A 118 -3.09 -1.48 -10.62
C LEU A 118 -3.84 -2.63 -11.29
N GLY A 119 -3.48 -2.90 -12.54
CA GLY A 119 -3.94 -4.08 -13.25
C GLY A 119 -3.12 -5.33 -12.95
N GLY A 120 -3.50 -6.47 -13.51
CA GLY A 120 -2.84 -7.77 -13.31
C GLY A 120 -1.37 -7.85 -13.76
N ASN A 121 -0.88 -6.87 -14.50
CA ASN A 121 0.53 -6.74 -14.89
C ASN A 121 1.34 -5.86 -13.91
N MET A 122 0.80 -5.52 -12.76
CA MET A 122 1.41 -4.64 -11.76
C MET A 122 1.74 -3.24 -12.29
N ARG A 123 0.97 -2.76 -13.28
CA ARG A 123 1.16 -1.45 -13.90
C ARG A 123 -0.11 -0.64 -13.86
N GLY A 124 0.06 0.66 -13.67
CA GLY A 124 -0.99 1.65 -13.70
C GLY A 124 -0.46 3.02 -14.13
N ARG A 125 -1.37 3.95 -14.32
CA ARG A 125 -1.03 5.35 -14.63
C ARG A 125 -0.88 6.12 -13.33
N ALA A 126 0.08 7.03 -13.25
CA ALA A 126 0.32 7.82 -12.04
C ALA A 126 -0.88 8.69 -11.63
N TYR A 127 -1.72 9.14 -12.57
CA TYR A 127 -2.99 9.81 -12.27
C TYR A 127 -3.98 8.90 -11.53
N VAL A 128 -4.03 7.60 -11.89
CA VAL A 128 -4.88 6.61 -11.20
C VAL A 128 -4.37 6.38 -9.78
N PHE A 129 -3.04 6.38 -9.58
CA PHE A 129 -2.44 6.28 -8.25
C PHE A 129 -2.80 7.50 -7.38
N ALA A 130 -2.68 8.70 -7.95
CA ALA A 130 -3.06 9.94 -7.27
C ALA A 130 -4.57 9.93 -6.93
N GLY A 131 -5.42 9.50 -7.87
CA GLY A 131 -6.86 9.35 -7.64
C GLY A 131 -7.18 8.35 -6.52
N GLY A 132 -6.43 7.24 -6.41
CA GLY A 132 -6.59 6.29 -5.32
C GLY A 132 -6.23 6.86 -3.96
N LEU A 133 -5.16 7.66 -3.89
CA LEU A 133 -4.77 8.36 -2.68
C LEU A 133 -5.80 9.43 -2.30
N ASP A 134 -6.23 10.25 -3.26
CA ASP A 134 -7.25 11.27 -3.07
C ASP A 134 -8.57 10.64 -2.57
N TYR A 135 -9.01 9.55 -3.21
CA TYR A 135 -10.19 8.80 -2.76
C TYR A 135 -10.08 8.37 -1.30
N ALA A 136 -8.94 7.79 -0.90
CA ALA A 136 -8.74 7.33 0.46
C ALA A 136 -8.78 8.49 1.48
N ILE A 137 -8.19 9.65 1.12
CA ILE A 137 -8.19 10.86 1.95
C ILE A 137 -9.61 11.43 2.12
N GLU A 138 -10.44 11.38 1.08
CA GLU A 138 -11.81 11.93 1.10
C GLU A 138 -12.87 10.98 1.68
N HIS A 139 -12.53 9.71 1.92
CA HIS A 139 -13.48 8.69 2.40
C HIS A 139 -13.19 8.19 3.81
N ASP A 140 -12.66 9.07 4.68
CA ASP A 140 -12.48 8.84 6.11
C ASP A 140 -11.63 7.59 6.43
N MET A 141 -10.60 7.34 5.66
CA MET A 141 -9.61 6.31 6.01
C MET A 141 -8.67 6.85 7.09
N ASP A 142 -8.38 6.01 8.08
CA ASP A 142 -7.49 6.40 9.17
C ASP A 142 -6.02 6.22 8.82
N VAL A 143 -5.71 5.29 7.90
CA VAL A 143 -4.35 5.00 7.41
C VAL A 143 -4.42 4.66 5.93
N VAL A 144 -3.45 5.12 5.15
CA VAL A 144 -3.30 4.72 3.74
C VAL A 144 -1.98 3.98 3.56
N ASN A 145 -2.07 2.73 3.08
CA ASN A 145 -0.93 1.95 2.61
C ASN A 145 -0.86 2.00 1.08
N MET A 146 0.27 2.46 0.55
CA MET A 146 0.51 2.62 -0.88
C MET A 146 1.84 1.97 -1.25
N SER A 147 1.82 0.63 -1.44
CA SER A 147 3.02 -0.16 -1.75
C SER A 147 3.41 -0.05 -3.24
N LEU A 148 3.32 1.16 -3.78
CA LEU A 148 3.65 1.52 -5.15
C LEU A 148 4.17 2.96 -5.22
N SER A 149 4.86 3.29 -6.31
CA SER A 149 5.36 4.64 -6.55
C SER A 149 5.53 4.93 -8.05
N THR A 150 5.72 6.19 -8.40
CA THR A 150 6.08 6.61 -9.75
C THR A 150 7.39 7.41 -9.77
N LYS A 151 8.20 7.23 -10.81
CA LYS A 151 9.43 8.00 -11.02
C LYS A 151 9.20 9.31 -11.79
N SER A 152 7.99 9.55 -12.24
CA SER A 152 7.69 10.72 -13.08
C SER A 152 7.63 11.99 -12.25
N GLU A 153 8.61 12.89 -12.43
CA GLU A 153 8.67 14.18 -11.76
C GLU A 153 7.44 15.06 -12.01
N ASN A 154 6.71 14.82 -13.11
CA ASN A 154 5.48 15.54 -13.40
C ASN A 154 4.40 15.34 -12.33
N PHE A 155 4.53 14.31 -11.52
CA PHE A 155 3.57 13.99 -10.45
C PHE A 155 4.03 14.44 -9.06
N PHE A 156 5.23 15.03 -8.95
CA PHE A 156 5.75 15.52 -7.68
C PHE A 156 4.74 16.43 -6.97
N ALA A 157 4.30 17.49 -7.68
CA ALA A 157 3.41 18.48 -7.10
C ALA A 157 2.06 17.88 -6.65
N ILE A 158 1.51 16.96 -7.44
CA ILE A 158 0.23 16.30 -7.13
C ILE A 158 0.37 15.43 -5.87
N PHE A 159 1.39 14.59 -5.80
CA PHE A 159 1.59 13.71 -4.64
C PHE A 159 2.02 14.49 -3.39
N HIS A 160 2.77 15.59 -3.55
CA HIS A 160 3.12 16.47 -2.44
C HIS A 160 1.86 17.12 -1.84
N ASP A 161 0.98 17.66 -2.70
CA ASP A 161 -0.27 18.25 -2.27
C ASP A 161 -1.19 17.24 -1.55
N LEU A 162 -1.32 16.03 -2.09
CA LEU A 162 -2.08 14.96 -1.46
C LEU A 162 -1.46 14.48 -0.14
N ALA A 163 -0.13 14.41 -0.05
CA ALA A 163 0.55 14.08 1.19
C ALA A 163 0.33 15.14 2.27
N ASP A 164 0.36 16.42 1.90
CA ASP A 164 0.03 17.53 2.79
C ASP A 164 -1.43 17.45 3.25
N GLN A 165 -2.37 17.17 2.35
CA GLN A 165 -3.78 16.99 2.72
C GLN A 165 -3.96 15.84 3.71
N ALA A 166 -3.33 14.67 3.46
CA ALA A 166 -3.34 13.55 4.38
C ALA A 166 -2.77 13.95 5.75
N PHE A 167 -1.63 14.64 5.76
CA PHE A 167 -1.00 15.11 7.00
C PHE A 167 -1.90 16.05 7.80
N PHE A 168 -2.53 17.04 7.17
CA PHE A 168 -3.42 17.98 7.87
C PHE A 168 -4.73 17.33 8.33
N LYS A 169 -5.18 16.26 7.68
CA LYS A 169 -6.30 15.43 8.14
C LYS A 169 -5.90 14.42 9.22
N GLY A 170 -4.60 14.29 9.53
CA GLY A 170 -4.08 13.32 10.49
C GLY A 170 -4.09 11.88 9.99
N ILE A 171 -4.03 11.67 8.68
CA ILE A 171 -4.02 10.37 8.02
C ILE A 171 -2.57 9.97 7.71
N PRO A 172 -1.97 9.00 8.42
CA PRO A 172 -0.67 8.46 8.07
C PRO A 172 -0.67 7.84 6.66
N LEU A 173 0.22 8.32 5.81
CA LEU A 173 0.50 7.74 4.50
C LEU A 173 1.78 6.91 4.58
N VAL A 174 1.66 5.61 4.36
CA VAL A 174 2.79 4.67 4.27
C VAL A 174 3.02 4.32 2.81
N SER A 175 4.10 4.80 2.23
CA SER A 175 4.40 4.59 0.82
C SER A 175 5.73 3.87 0.60
N ALA A 176 5.82 3.08 -0.47
CA ALA A 176 7.04 2.40 -0.85
C ALA A 176 8.01 3.35 -1.56
N VAL A 177 9.28 3.31 -1.15
CA VAL A 177 10.38 3.90 -1.91
C VAL A 177 10.71 3.00 -3.10
N ASN A 178 11.25 3.58 -4.17
CA ASN A 178 11.71 2.80 -5.31
C ASN A 178 12.84 1.83 -4.91
N ASN A 179 12.84 0.65 -5.51
CA ASN A 179 13.85 -0.39 -5.27
C ASN A 179 15.25 -0.05 -5.80
N ILE A 180 15.40 1.02 -6.56
CA ILE A 180 16.69 1.58 -6.99
C ILE A 180 16.81 2.99 -6.43
N HIS A 181 18.03 3.47 -6.24
CA HIS A 181 18.32 4.81 -5.68
C HIS A 181 17.93 5.93 -6.66
N GLU A 182 16.65 6.06 -6.90
CA GLU A 182 16.05 7.13 -7.70
C GLU A 182 14.87 7.70 -6.94
N ALA A 183 14.65 9.01 -7.10
CA ALA A 183 13.47 9.67 -6.55
C ALA A 183 12.18 8.99 -7.04
N SER A 184 11.24 8.80 -6.13
CA SER A 184 9.93 8.24 -6.45
C SER A 184 8.85 8.83 -5.56
N TYR A 185 7.68 9.02 -6.13
CA TYR A 185 6.57 9.72 -5.49
C TYR A 185 5.43 8.74 -5.18
N PRO A 186 4.79 8.87 -4.01
CA PRO A 186 4.84 9.96 -3.02
C PRO A 186 5.98 9.89 -1.98
N SER A 187 6.92 8.98 -2.08
CA SER A 187 7.87 8.62 -0.99
C SER A 187 9.12 9.52 -0.89
N THR A 188 9.22 10.63 -1.62
CA THR A 188 10.33 11.62 -1.51
C THR A 188 9.81 13.01 -1.28
#